data_e40b6e4596237772549f284bdd920940
#
_entry.id   e40b6e4596237772549f284bdd920940
#
_cell.length_a   1.000
_cell.length_b   1.000
_cell.length_c   1.000
_cell.angle_alpha   90.00
_cell.angle_beta   90.00
_cell.angle_gamma   90.00
#
_symmetry.space_group_name_H-M   'P 1'
#
loop_
_entity.id
_entity.type
_entity.pdbx_description
1 polymer ?
#
loop_
_entity_poly.entity_id
_entity_poly.type
_entity_poly.pdbx_seq_one_letter_code
_entity_poly.pdbx_strand_id
1 'polypeptide(L)'
;VGNGNVAMDIARILFSTPSSLHATDIAGHALDSLAQSRLKEIVILGRRGAECAAFNYPELAELGDLPDTAISVTGSDINSLPISADRETQLKLETLAKLCREKSQGSRKIDFRFNAAPIEFHGEGKLERVRIADTQQGRSQEITLNAGLAFAAIGYRGLAINGLPFNEGQGIIPNLGSRIIENNAVIPGAYVCGWIRRGPKGIIDSNKKCA
;
A
#
# COMPACT_ATOMS: atom_id res chain seq x y z
N VAL A 1 -7.45 1.52 -1.08
CA VAL A 1 -6.93 2.60 -1.93
C VAL A 1 -5.48 2.85 -1.59
N GLY A 2 -4.58 2.79 -2.58
CA GLY A 2 -3.13 2.78 -2.41
C GLY A 2 -2.56 1.36 -2.55
N ASN A 3 -1.31 1.27 -3.01
CA ASN A 3 -0.63 0.02 -3.34
C ASN A 3 0.78 -0.05 -2.71
N GLY A 4 0.93 0.41 -1.47
CA GLY A 4 2.14 0.24 -0.68
C GLY A 4 2.08 -1.01 0.21
N ASN A 5 3.12 -1.22 1.05
CA ASN A 5 3.23 -2.35 1.96
C ASN A 5 2.01 -2.50 2.89
N VAL A 6 1.47 -1.39 3.39
CA VAL A 6 0.24 -1.42 4.22
C VAL A 6 -0.94 -2.06 3.48
N ALA A 7 -1.07 -1.84 2.17
CA ALA A 7 -2.12 -2.49 1.39
C ALA A 7 -1.88 -4.01 1.26
N MET A 8 -0.61 -4.44 1.16
CA MET A 8 -0.24 -5.87 1.16
C MET A 8 -0.56 -6.50 2.50
N ASP A 9 -0.19 -5.86 3.61
CA ASP A 9 -0.49 -6.33 4.98
C ASP A 9 -2.00 -6.45 5.21
N ILE A 10 -2.79 -5.46 4.82
CA ILE A 10 -4.26 -5.51 4.94
C ILE A 10 -4.81 -6.69 4.13
N ALA A 11 -4.38 -6.87 2.88
CA ALA A 11 -4.85 -7.97 2.04
C ALA A 11 -4.47 -9.33 2.65
N ARG A 12 -3.25 -9.47 3.15
CA ARG A 12 -2.75 -10.67 3.81
C ARG A 12 -3.56 -11.01 5.05
N ILE A 13 -3.75 -10.06 5.97
CA ILE A 13 -4.52 -10.28 7.21
C ILE A 13 -5.98 -10.64 6.91
N LEU A 14 -6.64 -9.94 5.99
CA LEU A 14 -8.03 -10.18 5.64
C LEU A 14 -8.28 -11.56 4.99
N PHE A 15 -7.26 -12.12 4.32
CA PHE A 15 -7.34 -13.42 3.65
C PHE A 15 -6.55 -14.54 4.34
N SER A 16 -5.87 -14.25 5.43
CA SER A 16 -5.28 -15.28 6.30
C SER A 16 -6.36 -16.17 6.93
N THR A 17 -5.99 -17.39 7.28
CA THR A 17 -6.90 -18.27 8.04
C THR A 17 -6.92 -17.87 9.51
N PRO A 18 -8.06 -18.05 10.21
CA PRO A 18 -8.10 -17.83 11.65
C PRO A 18 -7.06 -18.64 12.42
N SER A 19 -6.76 -19.86 11.97
CA SER A 19 -5.75 -20.73 12.60
C SER A 19 -4.33 -20.19 12.47
N SER A 20 -3.97 -19.60 11.32
CA SER A 20 -2.65 -18.98 11.14
C SER A 20 -2.51 -17.70 11.97
N LEU A 21 -3.56 -16.93 12.10
CA LEU A 21 -3.57 -15.70 12.88
C LEU A 21 -3.58 -15.96 14.39
N HIS A 22 -4.21 -17.03 14.85
CA HIS A 22 -4.25 -17.40 16.27
C HIS A 22 -2.83 -17.63 16.86
N ALA A 23 -1.86 -17.99 16.04
CA ALA A 23 -0.46 -18.17 16.45
C ALA A 23 0.32 -16.84 16.56
N THR A 24 -0.34 -15.70 16.35
CA THR A 24 0.25 -14.35 16.40
C THR A 24 -0.30 -13.57 17.61
N ASP A 25 0.21 -12.35 17.79
CA ASP A 25 -0.27 -11.42 18.84
C ASP A 25 -1.58 -10.69 18.46
N ILE A 26 -2.37 -11.24 17.53
CA ILE A 26 -3.64 -10.62 17.13
C ILE A 26 -4.61 -10.57 18.30
N ALA A 27 -5.32 -9.44 18.46
CA ALA A 27 -6.32 -9.29 19.49
C ALA A 27 -7.51 -10.26 19.28
N GLY A 28 -7.99 -10.93 20.36
CA GLY A 28 -9.04 -11.93 20.25
C GLY A 28 -10.31 -11.44 19.54
N HIS A 29 -10.79 -10.21 19.84
CA HIS A 29 -11.96 -9.64 19.18
C HIS A 29 -11.76 -9.42 17.66
N ALA A 30 -10.54 -9.14 17.22
CA ALA A 30 -10.22 -9.03 15.79
C ALA A 30 -10.23 -10.41 15.12
N LEU A 31 -9.66 -11.42 15.79
CA LEU A 31 -9.68 -12.80 15.33
C LEU A 31 -11.11 -13.32 15.16
N ASP A 32 -11.99 -13.07 16.14
CA ASP A 32 -13.41 -13.44 16.07
C ASP A 32 -14.13 -12.78 14.90
N SER A 33 -13.83 -11.49 14.65
CA SER A 33 -14.39 -10.75 13.52
C SER A 33 -13.91 -11.30 12.17
N LEU A 34 -12.63 -11.63 12.07
CA LEU A 34 -12.05 -12.20 10.85
C LEU A 34 -12.57 -13.63 10.59
N ALA A 35 -12.78 -14.42 11.63
CA ALA A 35 -13.36 -15.76 11.51
C ALA A 35 -14.79 -15.76 10.94
N GLN A 36 -15.54 -14.69 11.18
CA GLN A 36 -16.90 -14.50 10.65
C GLN A 36 -16.92 -13.77 9.29
N SER A 37 -15.76 -13.36 8.78
CA SER A 37 -15.66 -12.61 7.53
C SER A 37 -16.17 -13.42 6.33
N ARG A 38 -17.02 -12.78 5.51
CA ARG A 38 -17.52 -13.29 4.24
C ARG A 38 -16.86 -12.61 3.04
N LEU A 39 -15.71 -11.99 3.25
CA LEU A 39 -14.98 -11.29 2.21
C LEU A 39 -14.53 -12.24 1.10
N LYS A 40 -14.89 -11.92 -0.14
CA LYS A 40 -14.57 -12.72 -1.32
C LYS A 40 -13.59 -12.06 -2.25
N GLU A 41 -13.55 -10.73 -2.26
CA GLU A 41 -12.72 -9.96 -3.17
C GLU A 41 -12.06 -8.79 -2.47
N ILE A 42 -10.79 -8.57 -2.78
CA ILE A 42 -10.01 -7.41 -2.40
C ILE A 42 -9.52 -6.74 -3.68
N VAL A 43 -9.85 -5.47 -3.87
CA VAL A 43 -9.35 -4.66 -4.98
C VAL A 43 -8.31 -3.68 -4.46
N ILE A 44 -7.08 -3.78 -4.96
CA ILE A 44 -5.97 -2.88 -4.61
C ILE A 44 -5.82 -1.85 -5.72
N LEU A 45 -6.15 -0.59 -5.43
CA LEU A 45 -6.13 0.50 -6.42
C LEU A 45 -4.77 1.21 -6.42
N GLY A 46 -4.14 1.26 -7.60
CA GLY A 46 -2.95 2.03 -7.89
C GLY A 46 -3.21 3.09 -8.96
N ARG A 47 -2.93 4.38 -8.68
CA ARG A 47 -3.17 5.49 -9.61
C ARG A 47 -2.27 5.49 -10.84
N ARG A 48 -1.17 4.77 -10.81
CA ARG A 48 -0.17 4.65 -11.87
C ARG A 48 -0.05 3.19 -12.29
N GLY A 49 0.79 2.91 -13.28
CA GLY A 49 1.11 1.56 -13.71
C GLY A 49 1.81 0.72 -12.65
N ALA A 50 1.92 -0.59 -12.90
CA ALA A 50 2.48 -1.56 -11.96
C ALA A 50 3.96 -1.27 -11.63
N GLU A 51 4.71 -0.70 -12.57
CA GLU A 51 6.11 -0.27 -12.40
C GLU A 51 6.27 0.81 -11.31
N CYS A 52 5.21 1.59 -11.07
CA CYS A 52 5.16 2.63 -10.05
C CYS A 52 4.60 2.14 -8.70
N ALA A 53 4.36 0.83 -8.53
CA ALA A 53 3.83 0.29 -7.29
C ALA A 53 4.78 0.55 -6.11
N ALA A 54 4.20 0.93 -4.97
CA ALA A 54 4.93 1.34 -3.79
C ALA A 54 5.16 0.20 -2.78
N PHE A 55 4.63 -0.99 -3.04
CA PHE A 55 4.94 -2.18 -2.26
C PHE A 55 6.36 -2.69 -2.57
N ASN A 56 6.98 -3.37 -1.61
CA ASN A 56 8.26 -4.05 -1.78
C ASN A 56 8.05 -5.52 -2.18
N TYR A 57 9.11 -6.13 -2.69
CA TYR A 57 9.09 -7.54 -3.10
C TYR A 57 8.69 -8.51 -1.98
N PRO A 58 9.24 -8.46 -0.74
CA PRO A 58 8.91 -9.45 0.28
C PRO A 58 7.42 -9.46 0.63
N GLU A 59 6.83 -8.30 0.83
CA GLU A 59 5.42 -8.17 1.22
C GLU A 59 4.46 -8.62 0.10
N LEU A 60 4.86 -8.40 -1.16
CA LEU A 60 4.11 -8.93 -2.31
C LEU A 60 4.20 -10.45 -2.36
N ALA A 61 5.39 -11.03 -2.14
CA ALA A 61 5.62 -12.47 -2.23
C ALA A 61 4.79 -13.25 -1.20
N GLU A 62 4.58 -12.70 0.00
CA GLU A 62 3.77 -13.32 1.06
C GLU A 62 2.29 -13.53 0.66
N LEU A 63 1.77 -12.80 -0.34
CA LEU A 63 0.43 -13.06 -0.86
C LEU A 63 0.34 -14.43 -1.57
N GLY A 64 1.47 -14.98 -1.99
CA GLY A 64 1.58 -16.33 -2.55
C GLY A 64 1.20 -17.42 -1.56
N ASP A 65 1.36 -17.21 -0.27
CA ASP A 65 1.06 -18.18 0.78
C ASP A 65 -0.42 -18.22 1.18
N LEU A 66 -1.22 -17.27 0.67
CA LEU A 66 -2.64 -17.21 0.98
C LEU A 66 -3.39 -18.41 0.38
N PRO A 67 -4.13 -19.20 1.19
CA PRO A 67 -4.85 -20.34 0.68
C PRO A 67 -6.06 -19.92 -0.15
N ASP A 68 -6.41 -20.73 -1.15
CA ASP A 68 -7.64 -20.59 -1.96
C ASP A 68 -7.89 -19.16 -2.46
N THR A 69 -6.82 -18.48 -2.90
CA THR A 69 -6.86 -17.07 -3.31
C THR A 69 -6.32 -16.92 -4.72
N ALA A 70 -7.16 -16.44 -5.63
CA ALA A 70 -6.75 -16.03 -6.97
C ALA A 70 -6.14 -14.62 -6.94
N ILE A 71 -5.10 -14.41 -7.75
CA ILE A 71 -4.45 -13.09 -7.91
C ILE A 71 -4.52 -12.68 -9.37
N SER A 72 -4.99 -11.46 -9.63
CA SER A 72 -5.11 -10.90 -10.97
C SER A 72 -4.59 -9.46 -11.03
N VAL A 73 -4.24 -9.03 -12.22
CA VAL A 73 -3.84 -7.65 -12.53
C VAL A 73 -4.73 -7.10 -13.64
N THR A 74 -5.21 -5.89 -13.43
CA THR A 74 -6.00 -5.11 -14.38
C THR A 74 -5.34 -3.74 -14.58
N GLY A 75 -5.35 -3.22 -15.79
CA GLY A 75 -4.92 -1.84 -16.07
C GLY A 75 -3.42 -1.63 -16.28
N SER A 76 -2.61 -2.68 -16.25
CA SER A 76 -1.17 -2.58 -16.54
C SER A 76 -0.67 -3.88 -17.18
N ASP A 77 0.26 -3.75 -18.13
CA ASP A 77 0.97 -4.91 -18.67
C ASP A 77 2.15 -5.23 -17.76
N ILE A 78 2.04 -6.33 -17.03
CA ILE A 78 3.08 -6.80 -16.10
C ILE A 78 4.11 -7.73 -16.74
N ASN A 79 3.91 -8.12 -18.01
CA ASN A 79 4.86 -8.96 -18.76
C ASN A 79 5.86 -8.11 -19.53
N SER A 80 5.59 -6.82 -19.72
CA SER A 80 6.45 -5.87 -20.42
C SER A 80 7.26 -5.07 -19.41
N LEU A 81 8.53 -5.45 -19.19
CA LEU A 81 9.43 -4.72 -18.31
C LEU A 81 9.87 -3.41 -18.96
N PRO A 82 9.78 -2.25 -18.27
CA PRO A 82 10.39 -1.04 -18.76
C PRO A 82 11.90 -1.21 -18.94
N ILE A 83 12.45 -0.77 -20.07
CA ILE A 83 13.89 -0.92 -20.42
C ILE A 83 14.80 -0.29 -19.36
N SER A 84 14.33 0.72 -18.65
CA SER A 84 15.06 1.46 -17.60
C SER A 84 14.70 1.04 -16.18
N ALA A 85 13.95 -0.06 -15.98
CA ALA A 85 13.53 -0.49 -14.65
C ALA A 85 14.75 -0.89 -13.80
N ASP A 86 14.80 -0.40 -12.57
CA ASP A 86 15.78 -0.86 -11.60
C ASP A 86 15.50 -2.31 -11.17
N ARG A 87 16.48 -2.94 -10.51
CA ARG A 87 16.40 -4.35 -10.11
C ARG A 87 15.21 -4.62 -9.18
N GLU A 88 14.86 -3.68 -8.31
CA GLU A 88 13.72 -3.84 -7.39
C GLU A 88 12.41 -3.85 -8.16
N THR A 89 12.23 -2.93 -9.10
CA THR A 89 11.05 -2.86 -9.96
C THR A 89 10.90 -4.11 -10.83
N GLN A 90 12.02 -4.61 -11.41
CA GLN A 90 12.02 -5.86 -12.16
C GLN A 90 11.54 -7.02 -11.29
N LEU A 91 12.09 -7.18 -10.09
CA LEU A 91 11.74 -8.27 -9.17
C LEU A 91 10.27 -8.21 -8.74
N LYS A 92 9.74 -7.01 -8.49
CA LYS A 92 8.31 -6.81 -8.19
C LYS A 92 7.40 -7.27 -9.33
N LEU A 93 7.70 -6.85 -10.56
CA LEU A 93 6.89 -7.21 -11.73
C LEU A 93 6.98 -8.70 -12.06
N GLU A 94 8.18 -9.29 -12.01
CA GLU A 94 8.39 -10.74 -12.18
C GLU A 94 7.59 -11.54 -11.14
N THR A 95 7.62 -11.11 -9.88
CA THR A 95 6.88 -11.75 -8.79
C THR A 95 5.38 -11.63 -8.99
N LEU A 96 4.89 -10.45 -9.36
CA LEU A 96 3.46 -10.24 -9.61
C LEU A 96 2.98 -11.11 -10.79
N ALA A 97 3.75 -11.16 -11.88
CA ALA A 97 3.46 -12.02 -13.03
C ALA A 97 3.47 -13.52 -12.65
N LYS A 98 4.42 -13.95 -11.80
CA LYS A 98 4.48 -15.30 -11.26
C LYS A 98 3.23 -15.61 -10.44
N LEU A 99 2.87 -14.75 -9.49
CA LEU A 99 1.68 -14.92 -8.65
C LEU A 99 0.39 -15.01 -9.47
N CYS A 100 0.23 -14.18 -10.49
CA CYS A 100 -0.94 -14.26 -11.38
C CYS A 100 -1.04 -15.58 -12.14
N ARG A 101 0.09 -16.19 -12.50
CA ARG A 101 0.10 -17.52 -13.15
C ARG A 101 -0.19 -18.65 -12.18
N GLU A 102 0.48 -18.66 -11.03
CA GLU A 102 0.38 -19.74 -10.03
C GLU A 102 -0.92 -19.70 -9.23
N LYS A 103 -1.47 -18.52 -9.04
CA LYS A 103 -2.69 -18.23 -8.28
C LYS A 103 -3.83 -17.75 -9.20
N SER A 104 -4.02 -18.40 -10.33
CA SER A 104 -5.05 -18.01 -11.31
C SER A 104 -6.47 -18.43 -10.91
N GLN A 105 -6.62 -19.29 -9.91
CA GLN A 105 -7.91 -19.82 -9.44
C GLN A 105 -7.99 -19.77 -7.91
N GLY A 106 -9.20 -19.63 -7.39
CA GLY A 106 -9.50 -19.60 -5.96
C GLY A 106 -10.93 -19.12 -5.71
N SER A 107 -11.50 -19.47 -4.56
CA SER A 107 -12.83 -18.98 -4.16
C SER A 107 -12.80 -17.53 -3.69
N ARG A 108 -11.61 -17.00 -3.40
CA ARG A 108 -11.33 -15.61 -3.05
C ARG A 108 -10.43 -14.99 -4.09
N LYS A 109 -10.46 -13.66 -4.23
CA LYS A 109 -9.71 -12.95 -5.25
C LYS A 109 -9.04 -11.68 -4.72
N ILE A 110 -7.77 -11.46 -5.11
CA ILE A 110 -7.09 -10.17 -5.01
C ILE A 110 -6.89 -9.63 -6.42
N ASP A 111 -7.48 -8.47 -6.73
CA ASP A 111 -7.33 -7.79 -8.01
C ASP A 111 -6.47 -6.53 -7.83
N PHE A 112 -5.26 -6.54 -8.37
CA PHE A 112 -4.44 -5.34 -8.49
C PHE A 112 -4.92 -4.53 -9.67
N ARG A 113 -5.53 -3.39 -9.40
CA ARG A 113 -6.04 -2.51 -10.44
C ARG A 113 -5.19 -1.26 -10.54
N PHE A 114 -4.35 -1.22 -11.55
CA PHE A 114 -3.47 -0.11 -11.86
C PHE A 114 -4.14 0.91 -12.79
N ASN A 115 -3.55 2.12 -12.88
CA ASN A 115 -4.12 3.24 -13.61
C ASN A 115 -5.57 3.53 -13.20
N ALA A 116 -5.88 3.31 -11.92
CA ALA A 116 -7.21 3.45 -11.35
C ALA A 116 -7.16 4.27 -10.07
N ALA A 117 -8.04 5.27 -9.98
CA ALA A 117 -8.14 6.16 -8.83
C ALA A 117 -9.59 6.25 -8.34
N PRO A 118 -9.84 6.22 -7.02
CA PRO A 118 -11.18 6.44 -6.51
C PRO A 118 -11.60 7.89 -6.76
N ILE A 119 -12.85 8.07 -7.20
CA ILE A 119 -13.48 9.38 -7.41
C ILE A 119 -14.43 9.67 -6.26
N GLU A 120 -15.26 8.68 -5.91
CA GLU A 120 -16.35 8.89 -4.98
C GLU A 120 -16.72 7.59 -4.25
N PHE A 121 -17.15 7.74 -3.01
CA PHE A 121 -17.63 6.65 -2.16
C PHE A 121 -19.14 6.86 -1.94
N HIS A 122 -19.94 5.85 -2.23
CA HIS A 122 -21.40 5.90 -2.14
C HIS A 122 -21.93 4.91 -1.11
N GLY A 123 -23.00 5.31 -0.43
CA GLY A 123 -23.76 4.48 0.49
C GLY A 123 -24.55 5.31 1.48
N GLU A 124 -25.56 4.73 2.08
CA GLU A 124 -26.38 5.35 3.11
C GLU A 124 -26.09 4.69 4.45
N GLY A 125 -25.40 5.42 5.34
CA GLY A 125 -24.95 4.92 6.65
C GLY A 125 -23.83 3.86 6.61
N LYS A 126 -23.54 3.29 5.45
CA LYS A 126 -22.44 2.31 5.20
C LYS A 126 -21.96 2.44 3.76
N LEU A 127 -20.72 2.02 3.52
CA LEU A 127 -20.19 1.94 2.15
C LEU A 127 -20.91 0.83 1.37
N GLU A 128 -21.32 1.13 0.14
CA GLU A 128 -21.97 0.20 -0.78
C GLU A 128 -21.23 0.11 -2.11
N ARG A 129 -20.69 1.23 -2.59
CA ARG A 129 -20.03 1.32 -3.90
C ARG A 129 -18.91 2.33 -3.87
N VAL A 130 -17.93 2.11 -4.73
CA VAL A 130 -16.84 3.05 -5.00
C VAL A 130 -16.81 3.30 -6.50
N ARG A 131 -16.93 4.55 -6.92
CA ARG A 131 -16.71 4.97 -8.29
C ARG A 131 -15.23 5.29 -8.49
N ILE A 132 -14.64 4.71 -9.50
CA ILE A 132 -13.22 4.87 -9.84
C ILE A 132 -13.06 5.43 -11.26
N ALA A 133 -12.05 6.26 -11.47
CA ALA A 133 -11.55 6.58 -12.81
C ALA A 133 -10.51 5.51 -13.18
N ASP A 134 -10.76 4.84 -14.29
CA ASP A 134 -9.82 3.95 -14.95
C ASP A 134 -9.22 4.69 -16.15
N THR A 135 -7.91 4.91 -16.13
CA THR A 135 -7.21 5.74 -17.13
C THR A 135 -6.32 4.90 -18.05
N GLN A 136 -6.79 3.72 -18.43
CA GLN A 136 -6.04 2.83 -19.30
C GLN A 136 -5.93 3.39 -20.72
N GLN A 137 -4.75 3.25 -21.32
CA GLN A 137 -4.48 3.58 -22.73
C GLN A 137 -4.90 5.01 -23.15
N GLY A 138 -4.77 5.99 -22.25
CA GLY A 138 -5.13 7.38 -22.52
C GLY A 138 -6.65 7.64 -22.59
N ARG A 139 -7.48 6.65 -22.29
CA ARG A 139 -8.94 6.80 -22.13
C ARG A 139 -9.28 6.84 -20.66
N SER A 140 -10.11 7.78 -20.26
CA SER A 140 -10.67 7.82 -18.91
C SER A 140 -12.06 7.22 -18.96
N GLN A 141 -12.29 6.15 -18.24
CA GLN A 141 -13.60 5.51 -18.06
C GLN A 141 -13.93 5.47 -16.58
N GLU A 142 -15.18 5.79 -16.24
CA GLU A 142 -15.67 5.61 -14.89
C GLU A 142 -16.25 4.20 -14.72
N ILE A 143 -15.82 3.53 -13.66
CA ILE A 143 -16.28 2.19 -13.30
C ILE A 143 -16.80 2.24 -11.87
N THR A 144 -17.91 1.57 -11.61
CA THR A 144 -18.47 1.41 -10.26
C THR A 144 -18.14 0.01 -9.74
N LEU A 145 -17.48 -0.05 -8.58
CA LEU A 145 -17.19 -1.27 -7.84
C LEU A 145 -18.16 -1.39 -6.66
N ASN A 146 -18.76 -2.55 -6.46
CA ASN A 146 -19.46 -2.86 -5.22
C ASN A 146 -18.44 -3.09 -4.11
N ALA A 147 -18.57 -2.39 -2.99
CA ALA A 147 -17.65 -2.49 -1.88
C ALA A 147 -18.34 -2.16 -0.55
N GLY A 148 -18.25 -3.04 0.41
CA GLY A 148 -18.75 -2.80 1.78
C GLY A 148 -17.69 -2.24 2.72
N LEU A 149 -16.42 -2.17 2.29
CA LEU A 149 -15.30 -1.68 3.11
C LEU A 149 -14.25 -1.04 2.21
N ALA A 150 -13.64 0.05 2.67
CA ALA A 150 -12.52 0.70 1.98
C ALA A 150 -11.47 1.15 2.99
N PHE A 151 -10.20 0.89 2.67
CA PHE A 151 -9.03 1.34 3.43
C PHE A 151 -8.25 2.38 2.63
N ALA A 152 -7.91 3.49 3.26
CA ALA A 152 -7.00 4.49 2.70
C ALA A 152 -5.56 4.14 3.10
N ALA A 153 -4.82 3.44 2.22
CA ALA A 153 -3.42 3.09 2.40
C ALA A 153 -2.52 3.95 1.50
N ILE A 154 -2.79 5.26 1.47
CA ILE A 154 -2.17 6.23 0.54
C ILE A 154 -0.85 6.83 1.05
N GLY A 155 -0.36 6.33 2.17
CA GLY A 155 0.85 6.81 2.86
C GLY A 155 0.53 7.84 3.94
N TYR A 156 1.56 8.18 4.68
CA TYR A 156 1.50 9.18 5.76
C TYR A 156 2.23 10.45 5.35
N ARG A 157 1.95 11.50 6.07
CA ARG A 157 2.65 12.77 5.98
C ARG A 157 2.94 13.24 7.40
N GLY A 158 4.12 13.79 7.64
CA GLY A 158 4.43 14.42 8.91
C GLY A 158 3.51 15.62 9.15
N LEU A 159 3.27 15.94 10.40
CA LEU A 159 2.58 17.15 10.83
C LEU A 159 3.59 18.12 11.44
N ALA A 160 3.36 19.41 11.22
CA ALA A 160 4.16 20.45 11.83
C ALA A 160 4.08 20.37 13.36
N ILE A 161 5.21 20.60 14.01
CA ILE A 161 5.31 20.70 15.47
C ILE A 161 5.55 22.18 15.80
N ASN A 162 4.73 22.75 16.67
CA ASN A 162 4.86 24.15 17.07
C ASN A 162 6.27 24.45 17.58
N GLY A 163 6.86 25.54 17.08
CA GLY A 163 8.20 25.96 17.45
C GLY A 163 9.34 25.25 16.71
N LEU A 164 9.03 24.38 15.77
CA LEU A 164 10.02 23.75 14.89
C LEU A 164 9.76 24.08 13.42
N PRO A 165 10.80 24.25 12.61
CA PRO A 165 10.67 24.44 11.17
C PRO A 165 10.04 23.18 10.53
N PHE A 166 9.20 23.38 9.51
CA PHE A 166 8.54 22.29 8.83
C PHE A 166 8.46 22.53 7.33
N ASN A 167 8.78 21.54 6.53
CA ASN A 167 8.64 21.58 5.08
C ASN A 167 7.29 20.98 4.68
N GLU A 168 6.31 21.83 4.41
CA GLU A 168 4.96 21.42 4.00
C GLU A 168 4.96 20.60 2.71
N GLY A 169 5.83 20.91 1.75
CA GLY A 169 5.91 20.16 0.49
C GLY A 169 6.31 18.70 0.67
N GLN A 170 7.28 18.45 1.53
CA GLN A 170 7.84 17.13 1.80
C GLN A 170 7.21 16.43 3.01
N GLY A 171 6.53 17.18 3.91
CA GLY A 171 5.98 16.66 5.15
C GLY A 171 7.05 16.21 6.15
N ILE A 172 8.16 16.94 6.24
CA ILE A 172 9.30 16.62 7.11
C ILE A 172 9.81 17.85 7.85
N ILE A 173 10.58 17.63 8.92
CA ILE A 173 11.39 18.65 9.56
C ILE A 173 12.71 18.78 8.76
N PRO A 174 13.05 19.99 8.25
CA PRO A 174 14.31 20.24 7.54
C PRO A 174 15.52 19.91 8.43
N ASN A 175 16.47 19.15 7.88
CA ASN A 175 17.63 18.73 8.67
C ASN A 175 18.87 18.47 7.82
N LEU A 176 20.03 18.60 8.45
CA LEU A 176 21.32 18.21 7.92
C LEU A 176 21.96 17.17 8.84
N GLY A 177 21.99 15.91 8.40
CA GLY A 177 22.54 14.81 9.22
C GLY A 177 21.82 14.68 10.58
N SER A 178 20.51 14.72 10.61
CA SER A 178 19.63 14.71 11.79
C SER A 178 19.60 15.99 12.64
N ARG A 179 20.47 16.95 12.43
CA ARG A 179 20.40 18.26 13.09
C ARG A 179 19.36 19.13 12.40
N ILE A 180 18.40 19.64 13.16
CA ILE A 180 17.33 20.49 12.63
C ILE A 180 17.93 21.79 12.10
N ILE A 181 17.48 22.22 10.91
CA ILE A 181 17.91 23.47 10.29
C ILE A 181 16.73 24.40 10.07
N GLU A 182 16.97 25.68 10.29
CA GLU A 182 16.07 26.79 9.98
C GLU A 182 16.85 27.88 9.27
N ASN A 183 16.33 28.43 8.17
CA ASN A 183 16.99 29.44 7.36
C ASN A 183 18.46 29.12 7.02
N ASN A 184 18.75 27.87 6.67
CA ASN A 184 20.07 27.29 6.38
C ASN A 184 21.06 27.28 7.58
N ALA A 185 20.60 27.53 8.79
CA ALA A 185 21.40 27.43 10.02
C ALA A 185 20.93 26.24 10.88
N VAL A 186 21.89 25.57 11.53
CA VAL A 186 21.57 24.50 12.48
C VAL A 186 21.04 25.12 13.77
N ILE A 187 19.90 24.58 14.26
CA ILE A 187 19.39 24.92 15.59
C ILE A 187 20.21 24.13 16.63
N PRO A 188 20.98 24.78 17.51
CA PRO A 188 21.80 24.10 18.50
C PRO A 188 20.95 23.22 19.44
N GLY A 189 21.38 21.97 19.66
CA GLY A 189 20.71 21.03 20.57
C GLY A 189 19.42 20.40 20.04
N ALA A 190 18.98 20.73 18.81
CA ALA A 190 17.76 20.18 18.23
C ALA A 190 18.07 19.13 17.17
N TYR A 191 17.49 17.94 17.35
CA TYR A 191 17.69 16.78 16.48
C TYR A 191 16.37 16.16 16.06
N VAL A 192 16.39 15.45 14.91
CA VAL A 192 15.23 14.76 14.37
C VAL A 192 15.64 13.37 13.85
N CYS A 193 14.81 12.37 14.10
CA CYS A 193 14.99 11.01 13.59
C CYS A 193 13.69 10.40 13.07
N GLY A 194 13.78 9.24 12.45
CA GLY A 194 12.62 8.49 11.95
C GLY A 194 11.96 9.10 10.72
N TRP A 195 10.67 8.87 10.57
CA TRP A 195 9.92 9.27 9.38
C TRP A 195 9.82 10.78 9.20
N ILE A 196 9.68 11.54 10.27
CA ILE A 196 9.59 13.00 10.17
C ILE A 196 10.92 13.66 9.72
N ARG A 197 12.05 12.93 9.82
CA ARG A 197 13.35 13.34 9.29
C ARG A 197 13.44 13.19 7.76
N ARG A 198 12.90 12.10 7.18
CA ARG A 198 13.16 11.69 5.79
C ARG A 198 11.90 11.37 4.97
N GLY A 199 10.74 11.52 5.57
CA GLY A 199 9.46 11.08 5.02
C GLY A 199 9.10 9.63 5.42
N PRO A 200 7.84 9.23 5.30
CA PRO A 200 7.31 7.94 5.75
C PRO A 200 7.66 6.82 4.76
N LYS A 201 8.95 6.55 4.59
CA LYS A 201 9.49 5.51 3.72
C LYS A 201 10.37 4.56 4.51
N GLY A 202 10.37 3.29 4.09
CA GLY A 202 11.19 2.23 4.67
C GLY A 202 10.50 1.50 5.82
N ILE A 203 11.18 0.47 6.29
CA ILE A 203 10.76 -0.49 7.31
C ILE A 203 11.54 -0.28 8.63
N ILE A 204 11.32 -1.14 9.62
CA ILE A 204 11.98 -1.08 10.94
C ILE A 204 13.51 -0.98 10.80
N ASP A 205 14.12 -1.78 9.94
CA ASP A 205 15.59 -1.79 9.75
C ASP A 205 16.13 -0.47 9.20
N SER A 206 15.39 0.20 8.32
CA SER A 206 15.77 1.54 7.86
C SER A 206 15.60 2.60 8.95
N ASN A 207 14.68 2.40 9.89
CA ASN A 207 14.50 3.27 11.04
C ASN A 207 15.60 3.09 12.09
N LYS A 208 16.07 1.86 12.33
CA LYS A 208 17.25 1.59 13.17
C LYS A 208 18.49 2.36 12.72
N LYS A 209 18.71 2.42 11.39
CA LYS A 209 19.84 3.19 10.82
C LYS A 209 19.65 4.70 10.90
N CYS A 210 18.41 5.16 11.11
CA CYS A 210 18.05 6.57 11.17
C CYS A 210 18.15 7.14 12.59
N ALA A 211 18.05 6.29 13.60
CA ALA A 211 18.19 6.64 15.01
C ALA A 211 19.68 6.62 15.43
#